data_b267e9014dc878973ea114676db90a03
#
_entry.id   b267e9014dc878973ea114676db90a03
#
_cell.length_a   1.000
_cell.length_b   1.000
_cell.length_c   1.000
_cell.angle_alpha   90.00
_cell.angle_beta   90.00
_cell.angle_gamma   90.00
#
_symmetry.space_group_name_H-M   'P 1'
#
loop_
_entity.id
_entity.type
_entity.pdbx_description
1 polymer ?
#
loop_
_entity_poly.entity_id
_entity_poly.type
_entity_poly.pdbx_seq_one_letter_code
_entity_poly.pdbx_strand_id
1 'polypeptide(L)'
;MEYTLLNGTPIGRSVVVGSVRHGPSNYAELADNGDILEVAATPSKTATQTFDWGSGSVVSGKWQRWTLRNKTDAELMIEVRGTRNDLLTATDFYALSDVTMSSDMTTYREALRDLPANVDLTNIVYPTKP
;
A
#
# COMPACT_ATOMS: atom_id res chain seq x y z
N MET A 1 -18.75 -2.25 -8.25
CA MET A 1 -18.90 -2.60 -6.82
C MET A 1 -18.79 -4.10 -6.65
N GLU A 2 -18.17 -4.54 -5.59
CA GLU A 2 -18.05 -5.96 -5.26
C GLU A 2 -18.99 -6.33 -4.11
N TYR A 3 -19.50 -7.56 -4.14
CA TYR A 3 -20.42 -8.08 -3.12
C TYR A 3 -19.98 -9.47 -2.67
N THR A 4 -20.32 -9.79 -1.42
CA THR A 4 -20.03 -11.09 -0.81
C THR A 4 -21.28 -11.65 -0.15
N LEU A 5 -21.30 -12.98 0.05
CA LEU A 5 -22.22 -13.58 1.03
C LEU A 5 -21.89 -13.06 2.44
N LEU A 6 -22.79 -13.30 3.40
CA LEU A 6 -22.62 -12.84 4.79
C LEU A 6 -21.35 -13.36 5.48
N ASN A 7 -20.77 -14.44 4.96
CA ASN A 7 -19.51 -15.02 5.44
C ASN A 7 -18.27 -14.54 4.66
N GLY A 8 -18.43 -13.56 3.76
CA GLY A 8 -17.35 -12.99 2.96
C GLY A 8 -17.01 -13.74 1.67
N THR A 9 -17.73 -14.80 1.33
CA THR A 9 -17.51 -15.51 0.06
C THR A 9 -17.86 -14.59 -1.11
N PRO A 10 -16.95 -14.35 -2.07
CA PRO A 10 -17.23 -13.50 -3.22
C PRO A 10 -18.40 -13.99 -4.05
N ILE A 11 -19.24 -13.05 -4.51
CA ILE A 11 -20.36 -13.35 -5.39
C ILE A 11 -19.95 -13.02 -6.83
N GLY A 12 -20.10 -14.00 -7.71
CA GLY A 12 -19.86 -13.85 -9.14
C GLY A 12 -21.07 -13.32 -9.91
N ARG A 13 -21.46 -14.08 -10.93
CA ARG A 13 -22.53 -13.68 -11.87
C ARG A 13 -23.95 -13.80 -11.31
N SER A 14 -24.13 -14.57 -10.26
CA SER A 14 -25.44 -14.76 -9.60
C SER A 14 -25.30 -15.25 -8.18
N VAL A 15 -26.32 -14.99 -7.39
CA VAL A 15 -26.48 -15.49 -6.03
C VAL A 15 -27.90 -16.02 -5.84
N VAL A 16 -28.05 -17.03 -4.98
CA VAL A 16 -29.34 -17.55 -4.59
C VAL A 16 -29.69 -17.03 -3.20
N VAL A 17 -30.79 -16.32 -3.08
CA VAL A 17 -31.34 -15.86 -1.78
C VAL A 17 -32.74 -16.48 -1.63
N GLY A 18 -32.90 -17.23 -0.57
CA GLY A 18 -34.10 -18.10 -0.45
C GLY A 18 -34.11 -19.16 -1.56
N SER A 19 -35.19 -19.14 -2.37
CA SER A 19 -35.34 -20.04 -3.52
C SER A 19 -35.14 -19.32 -4.88
N VAL A 20 -34.74 -18.05 -4.87
CA VAL A 20 -34.65 -17.21 -6.06
C VAL A 20 -33.19 -16.93 -6.40
N ARG A 21 -32.87 -17.07 -7.69
CA ARG A 21 -31.57 -16.69 -8.24
C ARG A 21 -31.60 -15.24 -8.68
N HIS A 22 -30.65 -14.46 -8.21
CA HIS A 22 -30.49 -13.04 -8.52
C HIS A 22 -29.23 -12.80 -9.32
N GLY A 23 -29.31 -11.88 -10.29
CA GLY A 23 -28.15 -11.39 -11.05
C GLY A 23 -27.61 -10.07 -10.49
N PRO A 24 -26.54 -9.54 -11.08
CA PRO A 24 -25.87 -8.32 -10.59
C PRO A 24 -26.76 -7.08 -10.48
N SER A 25 -27.80 -6.98 -11.30
CA SER A 25 -28.77 -5.86 -11.25
C SER A 25 -29.56 -5.78 -9.96
N ASN A 26 -29.63 -6.86 -9.19
CA ASN A 26 -30.35 -6.93 -7.91
C ASN A 26 -29.44 -6.82 -6.69
N TYR A 27 -28.11 -6.77 -6.86
CA TYR A 27 -27.19 -6.87 -5.73
C TYR A 27 -27.27 -5.68 -4.78
N ALA A 28 -27.49 -4.47 -5.29
CA ALA A 28 -27.65 -3.31 -4.44
C ALA A 28 -28.89 -3.45 -3.51
N GLU A 29 -30.02 -3.90 -4.06
CA GLU A 29 -31.24 -4.14 -3.28
C GLU A 29 -31.06 -5.26 -2.26
N LEU A 30 -30.40 -6.36 -2.64
CA LEU A 30 -30.11 -7.47 -1.73
C LEU A 30 -29.17 -7.05 -0.59
N ALA A 31 -28.19 -6.17 -0.87
CA ALA A 31 -27.31 -5.63 0.15
C ALA A 31 -28.04 -4.68 1.10
N ASP A 32 -28.93 -3.82 0.58
CA ASP A 32 -29.77 -2.94 1.39
C ASP A 32 -30.72 -3.72 2.30
N ASN A 33 -31.19 -4.88 1.83
CA ASN A 33 -32.03 -5.80 2.62
C ASN A 33 -31.23 -6.65 3.62
N GLY A 34 -29.90 -6.66 3.55
CA GLY A 34 -29.04 -7.45 4.44
C GLY A 34 -28.88 -8.92 4.03
N ASP A 35 -29.30 -9.31 2.80
CA ASP A 35 -29.17 -10.66 2.29
C ASP A 35 -27.75 -10.98 1.81
N ILE A 36 -27.04 -9.97 1.34
CA ILE A 36 -25.64 -9.99 0.96
C ILE A 36 -24.92 -8.73 1.48
N LEU A 37 -23.61 -8.68 1.38
CA LEU A 37 -22.80 -7.55 1.82
C LEU A 37 -22.08 -6.89 0.65
N GLU A 38 -22.11 -5.56 0.61
CA GLU A 38 -21.20 -4.80 -0.23
C GLU A 38 -19.80 -4.87 0.37
N VAL A 39 -18.79 -5.03 -0.48
CA VAL A 39 -17.39 -4.98 -0.06
C VAL A 39 -16.99 -3.54 0.20
N ALA A 40 -16.39 -3.27 1.36
CA ALA A 40 -15.91 -1.95 1.73
C ALA A 40 -14.81 -1.49 0.75
N ALA A 41 -14.95 -0.28 0.22
CA ALA A 41 -13.92 0.33 -0.61
C ALA A 41 -12.65 0.57 0.18
N THR A 42 -11.49 0.28 -0.43
CA THR A 42 -10.19 0.56 0.17
C THR A 42 -9.93 2.06 0.12
N PRO A 43 -9.74 2.74 1.27
CA PRO A 43 -9.47 4.17 1.28
C PRO A 43 -8.06 4.47 0.77
N SER A 44 -7.80 5.74 0.49
CA SER A 44 -6.45 6.23 0.23
C SER A 44 -5.60 6.12 1.50
N LYS A 45 -4.31 5.90 1.34
CA LYS A 45 -3.34 5.88 2.43
C LYS A 45 -2.21 6.88 2.17
N THR A 46 -1.61 7.39 3.24
CA THR A 46 -0.39 8.19 3.16
C THR A 46 0.85 7.31 2.96
N ALA A 47 1.99 7.93 2.67
CA ALA A 47 3.25 7.20 2.53
C ALA A 47 3.69 6.47 3.82
N THR A 48 3.25 6.99 4.98
CA THR A 48 3.55 6.41 6.30
C THR A 48 2.51 5.41 6.79
N GLN A 49 1.51 5.08 5.97
CA GLN A 49 0.44 4.14 6.30
C GLN A 49 0.50 2.89 5.45
N THR A 50 -0.03 1.81 5.98
CA THR A 50 -0.19 0.53 5.28
C THR A 50 -1.49 -0.15 5.67
N PHE A 51 -1.90 -1.14 4.88
CA PHE A 51 -3.03 -2.01 5.20
C PHE A 51 -2.55 -3.36 5.67
N ASP A 52 -3.11 -3.83 6.78
CA ASP A 52 -3.07 -5.24 7.14
C ASP A 52 -4.29 -5.92 6.54
N TRP A 53 -4.07 -7.02 5.83
CA TRP A 53 -5.11 -7.79 5.18
C TRP A 53 -5.42 -9.04 6.00
N GLY A 54 -6.69 -9.23 6.31
CA GLY A 54 -7.20 -10.36 7.06
C GLY A 54 -8.24 -11.16 6.30
N SER A 55 -8.83 -12.15 6.97
CA SER A 55 -9.93 -12.96 6.44
C SER A 55 -11.22 -12.15 6.25
N GLY A 56 -11.36 -11.03 6.96
CA GLY A 56 -12.47 -10.11 6.85
C GLY A 56 -13.48 -10.21 7.98
N SER A 57 -14.27 -9.16 8.12
CA SER A 57 -15.39 -9.04 9.05
C SER A 57 -16.37 -8.00 8.55
N VAL A 58 -17.55 -7.95 9.17
CA VAL A 58 -18.54 -6.91 8.88
C VAL A 58 -18.19 -5.66 9.69
N VAL A 59 -17.94 -4.56 8.99
CA VAL A 59 -17.67 -3.25 9.58
C VAL A 59 -18.61 -2.24 8.95
N SER A 60 -19.40 -1.55 9.76
CA SER A 60 -20.40 -0.57 9.30
C SER A 60 -21.32 -1.11 8.19
N GLY A 61 -21.76 -2.37 8.32
CA GLY A 61 -22.66 -3.02 7.36
C GLY A 61 -22.03 -3.47 6.05
N LYS A 62 -20.70 -3.41 5.90
CA LYS A 62 -19.96 -3.85 4.72
C LYS A 62 -18.93 -4.91 5.07
N TRP A 63 -18.57 -5.74 4.10
CA TRP A 63 -17.49 -6.72 4.26
C TRP A 63 -16.14 -6.05 4.09
N GLN A 64 -15.30 -6.07 5.11
CA GLN A 64 -13.99 -5.42 5.12
C GLN A 64 -12.90 -6.43 5.47
N ARG A 65 -11.85 -6.50 4.64
CA ARG A 65 -10.69 -7.37 4.84
C ARG A 65 -9.42 -6.62 5.23
N TRP A 66 -9.45 -5.30 5.23
CA TRP A 66 -8.30 -4.46 5.51
C TRP A 66 -8.44 -3.73 6.84
N THR A 67 -7.31 -3.46 7.46
CA THR A 67 -7.19 -2.52 8.57
C THR A 67 -6.11 -1.51 8.20
N LEU A 68 -6.44 -0.22 8.19
CA LEU A 68 -5.48 0.84 7.94
C LEU A 68 -4.71 1.12 9.23
N ARG A 69 -3.39 1.10 9.16
CA ARG A 69 -2.51 1.46 10.27
C ARG A 69 -1.31 2.28 9.83
N ASN A 70 -0.66 2.93 10.76
CA ASN A 70 0.64 3.53 10.52
C ASN A 70 1.70 2.43 10.42
N LYS A 71 2.67 2.63 9.53
CA LYS A 71 3.87 1.78 9.46
C LYS A 71 4.69 1.96 10.73
N THR A 72 5.35 0.90 11.16
CA THR A 72 6.34 0.99 12.24
C THR A 72 7.62 1.66 11.74
N ASP A 73 8.44 2.15 12.67
CA ASP A 73 9.76 2.72 12.32
C ASP A 73 10.65 1.71 11.59
N ALA A 74 10.55 0.42 11.95
CA ALA A 74 11.28 -0.65 11.27
C ALA A 74 10.84 -0.81 9.81
N GLU A 75 9.55 -0.76 9.53
CA GLU A 75 9.01 -0.83 8.15
C GLU A 75 9.43 0.39 7.33
N LEU A 76 9.33 1.59 7.90
CA LEU A 76 9.79 2.82 7.26
C LEU A 76 11.29 2.79 6.97
N MET A 77 12.09 2.28 7.92
CA MET A 77 13.53 2.18 7.74
C MET A 77 13.93 1.19 6.63
N ILE A 78 13.18 0.10 6.46
CA ILE A 78 13.38 -0.84 5.34
C ILE A 78 13.16 -0.12 4.00
N GLU A 79 12.10 0.68 3.90
CA GLU A 79 11.81 1.46 2.68
C GLU A 79 12.88 2.53 2.41
N VAL A 80 13.32 3.25 3.45
CA VAL A 80 14.40 4.24 3.34
C VAL A 80 15.68 3.60 2.81
N ARG A 81 16.08 2.44 3.36
CA ARG A 81 17.28 1.72 2.89
C ARG A 81 17.12 1.20 1.47
N GLY A 82 15.93 0.70 1.11
CA GLY A 82 15.63 0.26 -0.25
C GLY A 82 15.79 1.39 -1.27
N THR A 83 15.11 2.50 -1.05
CA THR A 83 15.19 3.68 -1.92
C THR A 83 16.62 4.25 -1.98
N ARG A 84 17.29 4.37 -0.84
CA ARG A 84 18.71 4.78 -0.78
C ARG A 84 19.60 3.89 -1.64
N ASN A 85 19.43 2.57 -1.55
CA ASN A 85 20.23 1.62 -2.32
C ASN A 85 19.98 1.77 -3.82
N ASP A 86 18.72 1.96 -4.24
CA ASP A 86 18.37 2.20 -5.64
C ASP A 86 19.02 3.48 -6.17
N LEU A 87 18.99 4.56 -5.38
CA LEU A 87 19.63 5.83 -5.75
C LEU A 87 21.16 5.72 -5.82
N LEU A 88 21.80 4.96 -4.93
CA LEU A 88 23.23 4.67 -5.01
C LEU A 88 23.58 3.85 -6.24
N THR A 89 22.82 2.79 -6.52
CA THR A 89 23.01 1.93 -7.69
C THR A 89 22.89 2.72 -8.99
N ALA A 90 21.93 3.65 -9.07
CA ALA A 90 21.74 4.51 -10.23
C ALA A 90 22.95 5.43 -10.53
N THR A 91 23.85 5.61 -9.57
CA THR A 91 25.05 6.47 -9.70
C THR A 91 26.37 5.71 -9.52
N ASP A 92 26.35 4.38 -9.42
CA ASP A 92 27.56 3.58 -9.18
C ASP A 92 28.57 3.67 -10.34
N PHE A 93 28.10 3.92 -11.57
CA PHE A 93 29.01 4.09 -12.74
C PHE A 93 29.96 5.29 -12.58
N TYR A 94 29.63 6.30 -11.77
CA TYR A 94 30.53 7.42 -11.46
C TYR A 94 31.77 6.99 -10.65
N ALA A 95 31.73 5.82 -10.01
CA ALA A 95 32.86 5.27 -9.25
C ALA A 95 33.88 4.50 -10.12
N LEU A 96 33.60 4.34 -11.42
CA LEU A 96 34.53 3.70 -12.37
C LEU A 96 35.79 4.56 -12.57
N SER A 97 36.93 3.92 -12.78
CA SER A 97 38.25 4.57 -12.89
C SER A 97 38.37 5.51 -14.06
N ASP A 98 37.59 5.32 -15.12
CA ASP A 98 37.57 6.12 -16.36
C ASP A 98 36.50 7.23 -16.35
N VAL A 99 35.75 7.38 -15.24
CA VAL A 99 34.75 8.41 -15.06
C VAL A 99 35.16 9.35 -13.93
N THR A 100 35.12 10.67 -14.20
CA THR A 100 35.39 11.68 -13.18
C THR A 100 34.12 12.03 -12.43
N MET A 101 34.10 11.75 -11.11
CA MET A 101 32.99 12.12 -10.25
C MET A 101 33.15 13.58 -9.79
N SER A 102 32.11 14.39 -9.97
CA SER A 102 32.09 15.77 -9.45
C SER A 102 32.03 15.79 -7.92
N SER A 103 32.45 16.91 -7.32
CA SER A 103 32.31 17.10 -5.87
C SER A 103 30.86 17.08 -5.42
N ASP A 104 29.94 17.61 -6.21
CA ASP A 104 28.50 17.60 -5.91
C ASP A 104 27.94 16.18 -5.93
N MET A 105 28.37 15.33 -6.87
CA MET A 105 27.97 13.93 -6.91
C MET A 105 28.57 13.16 -5.73
N THR A 106 29.80 13.44 -5.33
CA THR A 106 30.42 12.85 -4.13
C THR A 106 29.60 13.20 -2.88
N THR A 107 29.28 14.48 -2.71
CA THR A 107 28.45 14.95 -1.57
C THR A 107 27.05 14.30 -1.54
N TYR A 108 26.42 14.20 -2.72
CA TYR A 108 25.13 13.52 -2.86
C TYR A 108 25.20 12.06 -2.43
N ARG A 109 26.22 11.31 -2.89
CA ARG A 109 26.39 9.91 -2.54
C ARG A 109 26.72 9.70 -1.07
N GLU A 110 27.52 10.59 -0.46
CA GLU A 110 27.79 10.58 1.00
C GLU A 110 26.50 10.82 1.79
N ALA A 111 25.70 11.82 1.41
CA ALA A 111 24.42 12.09 2.04
C ALA A 111 23.44 10.89 1.96
N LEU A 112 23.46 10.14 0.85
CA LEU A 112 22.68 8.91 0.73
C LEU A 112 23.19 7.82 1.68
N ARG A 113 24.49 7.65 1.83
CA ARG A 113 25.05 6.65 2.77
C ARG A 113 24.70 6.96 4.21
N ASP A 114 24.71 8.24 4.58
CA ASP A 114 24.44 8.69 5.94
C ASP A 114 22.94 8.80 6.27
N LEU A 115 22.09 8.78 5.23
CA LEU A 115 20.65 8.95 5.36
C LEU A 115 20.01 8.04 6.43
N PRO A 116 20.29 6.72 6.50
CA PRO A 116 19.65 5.85 7.50
C PRO A 116 19.95 6.22 8.95
N ALA A 117 21.08 6.87 9.20
CA ALA A 117 21.47 7.31 10.55
C ALA A 117 20.82 8.64 10.96
N ASN A 118 20.41 9.46 9.98
CA ASN A 118 19.98 10.85 10.19
C ASN A 118 18.56 11.15 9.74
N VAL A 119 17.85 10.17 9.15
CA VAL A 119 16.51 10.38 8.60
C VAL A 119 15.48 10.64 9.69
N ASP A 120 14.62 11.64 9.47
CA ASP A 120 13.40 11.82 10.24
C ASP A 120 12.28 10.96 9.62
N LEU A 121 11.87 9.91 10.31
CA LEU A 121 10.83 8.99 9.83
C LEU A 121 9.43 9.62 9.80
N THR A 122 9.24 10.76 10.44
CA THR A 122 7.99 11.53 10.36
C THR A 122 7.93 12.42 9.13
N ASN A 123 9.09 12.72 8.54
CA ASN A 123 9.23 13.55 7.34
C ASN A 123 10.44 13.09 6.51
N ILE A 124 10.28 12.01 5.79
CA ILE A 124 11.37 11.40 5.02
C ILE A 124 11.69 12.26 3.80
N VAL A 125 12.90 12.78 3.76
CA VAL A 125 13.43 13.59 2.65
C VAL A 125 14.71 12.93 2.13
N TYR A 126 14.76 12.71 0.82
CA TYR A 126 15.95 12.17 0.15
C TYR A 126 16.82 13.30 -0.40
N PRO A 127 18.18 13.13 -0.40
CA PRO A 127 19.06 14.07 -1.07
C PRO A 127 18.69 14.26 -2.53
N THR A 128 18.81 15.49 -3.03
CA THR A 128 18.55 15.81 -4.43
C THR A 128 19.79 15.52 -5.26
N LYS A 129 19.61 14.75 -6.32
CA LYS A 129 20.68 14.46 -7.28
C LYS A 129 21.12 15.73 -8.00
N PRO A 130 22.43 16.03 -8.07
CA PRO A 130 22.97 17.18 -8.79
C PRO A 130 22.83 17.05 -10.31
#